data_df2e8aeb7415944949587e0f1ba6ba36
#
_entry.id   df2e8aeb7415944949587e0f1ba6ba36
#
_cell.length_a   1.000
_cell.length_b   1.000
_cell.length_c   1.000
_cell.angle_alpha   90.00
_cell.angle_beta   90.00
_cell.angle_gamma   90.00
#
_symmetry.space_group_name_H-M   'P 1'
#
loop_
_entity.id
_entity.type
_entity.pdbx_description
1 polymer ?
#
loop_
_entity_poly.entity_id
_entity_poly.type
_entity_poly.pdbx_seq_one_letter_code
_entity_poly.pdbx_strand_id
1 'polypeptide(L)'
;MDDKWNFINAEGQILSTQWFDWVGNFNEGLAKVGLNGQDNVINTDGQLISNQWFDGVQIFHEGFAIVELDGKWNFIDTEGQLLSKQWFDGAWIFYEGFAIVKLNGKFNFINPSGQILSQQWFNEAMAFQPKGFAIVKLNDKWNLINTEGQFVSNLWFDWIGDFNEKEGFAQVKLNGKWNFINAKGQLLSQRGFDWAWEFFYT
;
A
#
# COMPACT_ATOMS: atom_id res chain seq x y z
N MET A 1 -38.97 -2.05 14.07
CA MET A 1 -38.58 -2.13 12.64
C MET A 1 -37.12 -1.90 12.63
N ASP A 2 -36.35 -2.88 12.24
CA ASP A 2 -34.90 -2.67 12.10
C ASP A 2 -34.69 -1.73 10.90
N ASP A 3 -34.12 -0.57 11.15
CA ASP A 3 -33.87 0.45 10.13
C ASP A 3 -32.87 -0.14 9.12
N LYS A 4 -33.37 -0.50 7.94
CA LYS A 4 -32.57 -1.01 6.83
C LYS A 4 -32.44 0.06 5.76
N TRP A 5 -31.31 0.09 5.08
CA TRP A 5 -30.93 1.07 4.10
C TRP A 5 -30.85 0.49 2.69
N ASN A 6 -31.09 1.31 1.70
CA ASN A 6 -30.89 1.01 0.29
C ASN A 6 -30.57 2.32 -0.46
N PHE A 7 -30.25 2.19 -1.72
CA PHE A 7 -30.02 3.31 -2.62
C PHE A 7 -31.21 3.48 -3.56
N ILE A 8 -31.44 4.71 -4.03
CA ILE A 8 -32.39 5.04 -5.08
C ILE A 8 -31.66 5.74 -6.23
N ASN A 9 -32.12 5.51 -7.46
CA ASN A 9 -31.65 6.25 -8.63
C ASN A 9 -32.41 7.59 -8.79
N ALA A 10 -32.09 8.35 -9.83
CA ALA A 10 -32.71 9.65 -10.12
C ALA A 10 -34.21 9.54 -10.47
N GLU A 11 -34.66 8.36 -10.89
CA GLU A 11 -36.07 8.05 -11.19
C GLU A 11 -36.82 7.58 -9.96
N GLY A 12 -36.17 7.51 -8.79
CA GLY A 12 -36.80 7.07 -7.53
C GLY A 12 -36.93 5.57 -7.38
N GLN A 13 -36.24 4.78 -8.20
CA GLN A 13 -36.24 3.31 -8.13
C GLN A 13 -35.17 2.82 -7.17
N ILE A 14 -35.52 1.80 -6.38
CA ILE A 14 -34.57 1.12 -5.48
C ILE A 14 -33.55 0.36 -6.34
N LEU A 15 -32.24 0.58 -6.04
CA LEU A 15 -31.15 -0.01 -6.82
C LEU A 15 -30.92 -1.49 -6.50
N SER A 16 -30.94 -1.88 -5.23
CA SER A 16 -30.65 -3.27 -4.83
C SER A 16 -31.88 -3.99 -4.34
N THR A 17 -31.99 -5.27 -4.67
CA THR A 17 -33.00 -6.16 -4.07
C THR A 17 -32.72 -6.46 -2.60
N GLN A 18 -31.45 -6.28 -2.16
CA GLN A 18 -31.04 -6.50 -0.79
C GLN A 18 -31.10 -5.20 0.03
N TRP A 19 -31.52 -5.30 1.28
CA TRP A 19 -31.52 -4.22 2.25
C TRP A 19 -30.36 -4.42 3.24
N PHE A 20 -29.69 -3.32 3.59
CA PHE A 20 -28.46 -3.28 4.36
C PHE A 20 -28.69 -2.69 5.75
N ASP A 21 -27.83 -3.06 6.72
CA ASP A 21 -27.80 -2.47 8.05
C ASP A 21 -27.29 -1.03 8.00
N TRP A 22 -26.37 -0.77 7.07
CA TRP A 22 -25.85 0.57 6.78
C TRP A 22 -25.34 0.64 5.33
N VAL A 23 -25.24 1.84 4.81
CA VAL A 23 -24.71 2.14 3.48
C VAL A 23 -23.78 3.34 3.55
N GLY A 24 -22.68 3.34 2.79
CA GLY A 24 -21.78 4.45 2.59
C GLY A 24 -22.18 5.30 1.37
N ASN A 25 -21.48 6.39 1.15
CA ASN A 25 -21.63 7.19 -0.05
C ASN A 25 -20.96 6.51 -1.24
N PHE A 26 -21.51 6.72 -2.44
CA PHE A 26 -20.82 6.38 -3.67
C PHE A 26 -19.58 7.27 -3.86
N ASN A 27 -18.47 6.61 -4.15
CA ASN A 27 -17.22 7.22 -4.60
C ASN A 27 -16.70 6.42 -5.79
N GLU A 28 -16.41 7.09 -6.90
CA GLU A 28 -15.95 6.44 -8.16
C GLU A 28 -16.84 5.27 -8.61
N GLY A 29 -18.16 5.38 -8.42
CA GLY A 29 -19.12 4.38 -8.83
C GLY A 29 -19.31 3.18 -7.88
N LEU A 30 -18.66 3.18 -6.72
CA LEU A 30 -18.72 2.12 -5.72
C LEU A 30 -19.13 2.68 -4.36
N ALA A 31 -19.95 1.92 -3.62
CA ALA A 31 -20.34 2.26 -2.25
C ALA A 31 -20.19 1.05 -1.33
N LYS A 32 -19.69 1.28 -0.13
CA LYS A 32 -19.65 0.26 0.91
C LYS A 32 -21.04 0.01 1.47
N VAL A 33 -21.34 -1.23 1.78
CA VAL A 33 -22.58 -1.66 2.43
C VAL A 33 -22.27 -2.66 3.55
N GLY A 34 -23.06 -2.61 4.62
CA GLY A 34 -22.91 -3.53 5.74
C GLY A 34 -24.17 -4.35 5.98
N LEU A 35 -24.00 -5.62 6.24
CA LEU A 35 -25.08 -6.55 6.58
C LEU A 35 -24.62 -7.63 7.58
N ASN A 36 -25.38 -7.80 8.66
CA ASN A 36 -25.10 -8.80 9.71
C ASN A 36 -23.67 -8.69 10.28
N GLY A 37 -23.15 -7.45 10.41
CA GLY A 37 -21.83 -7.18 10.95
C GLY A 37 -20.68 -7.40 9.97
N GLN A 38 -20.95 -7.69 8.70
CA GLN A 38 -19.97 -7.82 7.64
C GLN A 38 -20.13 -6.75 6.56
N ASP A 39 -19.06 -6.47 5.84
CA ASP A 39 -18.98 -5.44 4.82
C ASP A 39 -18.89 -6.05 3.41
N ASN A 40 -19.46 -5.35 2.44
CA ASN A 40 -19.28 -5.58 1.02
C ASN A 40 -19.29 -4.25 0.26
N VAL A 41 -19.21 -4.29 -1.04
CA VAL A 41 -19.28 -3.13 -1.91
C VAL A 41 -20.35 -3.36 -2.97
N ILE A 42 -21.08 -2.29 -3.31
CA ILE A 42 -22.12 -2.28 -4.34
C ILE A 42 -21.73 -1.28 -5.44
N ASN A 43 -22.01 -1.63 -6.68
CA ASN A 43 -21.87 -0.73 -7.83
C ASN A 43 -23.13 0.13 -8.07
N THR A 44 -23.08 1.03 -9.03
CA THR A 44 -24.21 1.91 -9.38
C THR A 44 -25.41 1.20 -10.00
N ASP A 45 -25.27 -0.06 -10.41
CA ASP A 45 -26.35 -0.91 -10.89
C ASP A 45 -27.07 -1.63 -9.74
N GLY A 46 -26.66 -1.41 -8.50
CA GLY A 46 -27.22 -2.04 -7.32
C GLY A 46 -26.76 -3.47 -7.09
N GLN A 47 -25.67 -3.88 -7.70
CA GLN A 47 -25.10 -5.23 -7.61
C GLN A 47 -23.91 -5.23 -6.65
N LEU A 48 -23.85 -6.23 -5.77
CA LEU A 48 -22.64 -6.50 -4.99
C LEU A 48 -21.51 -6.90 -5.93
N ILE A 49 -20.31 -6.29 -5.76
CA ILE A 49 -19.16 -6.61 -6.59
C ILE A 49 -18.46 -7.91 -6.17
N SER A 50 -18.65 -8.35 -4.92
CA SER A 50 -18.10 -9.62 -4.42
C SER A 50 -19.20 -10.54 -3.91
N ASN A 51 -19.05 -11.84 -4.17
CA ASN A 51 -19.89 -12.86 -3.56
C ASN A 51 -19.50 -13.14 -2.10
N GLN A 52 -18.31 -12.68 -1.67
CA GLN A 52 -17.80 -12.83 -0.32
C GLN A 52 -18.11 -11.57 0.50
N TRP A 53 -18.56 -11.77 1.74
CA TRP A 53 -18.67 -10.75 2.75
C TRP A 53 -17.39 -10.77 3.60
N PHE A 54 -16.96 -9.60 4.05
CA PHE A 54 -15.70 -9.37 4.77
C PHE A 54 -16.00 -8.81 6.17
N ASP A 55 -15.09 -9.01 7.10
CA ASP A 55 -15.16 -8.39 8.43
C ASP A 55 -14.90 -6.88 8.35
N GLY A 56 -14.23 -6.44 7.28
CA GLY A 56 -14.02 -5.03 6.98
C GLY A 56 -13.61 -4.80 5.53
N VAL A 57 -14.07 -3.69 4.96
CA VAL A 57 -13.66 -3.20 3.65
C VAL A 57 -13.22 -1.75 3.80
N GLN A 58 -12.02 -1.38 3.35
CA GLN A 58 -11.54 0.00 3.34
C GLN A 58 -11.96 0.73 2.05
N ILE A 59 -11.64 2.02 1.98
CA ILE A 59 -11.91 2.85 0.79
C ILE A 59 -10.98 2.41 -0.34
N PHE A 60 -11.49 2.44 -1.59
CA PHE A 60 -10.67 2.19 -2.78
C PHE A 60 -9.61 3.27 -2.95
N HIS A 61 -8.41 2.83 -3.28
CA HIS A 61 -7.29 3.69 -3.63
C HIS A 61 -6.48 3.02 -4.75
N GLU A 62 -6.16 3.75 -5.81
CA GLU A 62 -5.52 3.21 -7.03
C GLU A 62 -6.20 1.93 -7.58
N GLY A 63 -7.55 1.87 -7.48
CA GLY A 63 -8.33 0.74 -8.00
C GLY A 63 -8.43 -0.48 -7.08
N PHE A 64 -7.91 -0.41 -5.86
CA PHE A 64 -7.95 -1.52 -4.90
C PHE A 64 -8.49 -1.09 -3.55
N ALA A 65 -9.27 -1.95 -2.91
CA ALA A 65 -9.68 -1.81 -1.52
C ALA A 65 -9.05 -2.91 -0.66
N ILE A 66 -8.59 -2.54 0.54
CA ILE A 66 -8.16 -3.52 1.54
C ILE A 66 -9.40 -4.18 2.12
N VAL A 67 -9.38 -5.50 2.23
CA VAL A 67 -10.40 -6.32 2.88
C VAL A 67 -9.81 -7.11 4.03
N GLU A 68 -10.61 -7.28 5.09
CA GLU A 68 -10.27 -8.08 6.25
C GLU A 68 -11.22 -9.26 6.36
N LEU A 69 -10.69 -10.45 6.65
CA LEU A 69 -11.45 -11.66 6.94
C LEU A 69 -10.68 -12.51 7.95
N ASP A 70 -11.32 -12.88 9.05
CA ASP A 70 -10.75 -13.72 10.11
C ASP A 70 -9.40 -13.17 10.63
N GLY A 71 -9.29 -11.83 10.75
CA GLY A 71 -8.07 -11.14 11.22
C GLY A 71 -6.89 -11.19 10.24
N LYS A 72 -7.15 -11.50 8.98
CA LYS A 72 -6.18 -11.45 7.88
C LYS A 72 -6.62 -10.46 6.81
N TRP A 73 -5.66 -9.99 6.05
CA TRP A 73 -5.82 -8.89 5.11
C TRP A 73 -5.53 -9.32 3.67
N ASN A 74 -6.30 -8.80 2.74
CA ASN A 74 -6.09 -8.94 1.30
C ASN A 74 -6.59 -7.68 0.58
N PHE A 75 -6.65 -7.71 -0.71
CA PHE A 75 -7.18 -6.64 -1.55
C PHE A 75 -8.26 -7.19 -2.48
N ILE A 76 -9.24 -6.38 -2.81
CA ILE A 76 -10.14 -6.59 -3.93
C ILE A 76 -9.96 -5.47 -4.95
N ASP A 77 -10.13 -5.81 -6.22
CA ASP A 77 -10.24 -4.84 -7.29
C ASP A 77 -11.67 -4.27 -7.40
N THR A 78 -11.91 -3.39 -8.36
CA THR A 78 -13.22 -2.76 -8.60
C THR A 78 -14.29 -3.73 -9.13
N GLU A 79 -13.89 -4.94 -9.51
CA GLU A 79 -14.79 -6.05 -9.90
C GLU A 79 -15.04 -7.02 -8.75
N GLY A 80 -14.46 -6.74 -7.56
CA GLY A 80 -14.61 -7.53 -6.35
C GLY A 80 -13.79 -8.82 -6.32
N GLN A 81 -12.79 -8.94 -7.22
CA GLN A 81 -11.91 -10.10 -7.26
C GLN A 81 -10.76 -9.92 -6.27
N LEU A 82 -10.45 -10.99 -5.53
CA LEU A 82 -9.28 -11.01 -4.64
C LEU A 82 -7.99 -10.92 -5.46
N LEU A 83 -7.13 -9.96 -5.09
CA LEU A 83 -5.85 -9.73 -5.74
C LEU A 83 -4.86 -10.87 -5.54
N SER A 84 -4.89 -11.52 -4.36
CA SER A 84 -3.96 -12.60 -4.02
C SER A 84 -4.72 -13.81 -3.46
N LYS A 85 -4.18 -15.00 -3.74
CA LYS A 85 -4.63 -16.23 -3.06
C LYS A 85 -4.13 -16.29 -1.61
N GLN A 86 -3.09 -15.52 -1.28
CA GLN A 86 -2.51 -15.45 0.05
C GLN A 86 -3.16 -14.32 0.85
N TRP A 87 -3.52 -14.62 2.09
CA TRP A 87 -3.93 -13.65 3.09
C TRP A 87 -2.72 -13.26 3.96
N PHE A 88 -2.66 -11.99 4.35
CA PHE A 88 -1.54 -11.37 5.04
C PHE A 88 -1.87 -11.05 6.49
N ASP A 89 -0.84 -10.86 7.33
CA ASP A 89 -0.99 -10.40 8.71
C ASP A 89 -1.22 -8.88 8.79
N GLY A 90 -1.03 -8.17 7.68
CA GLY A 90 -1.30 -6.75 7.53
C GLY A 90 -1.14 -6.33 6.08
N ALA A 91 -1.88 -5.29 5.70
CA ALA A 91 -1.85 -4.69 4.37
C ALA A 91 -2.01 -3.17 4.49
N TRP A 92 -1.37 -2.42 3.60
CA TRP A 92 -1.49 -0.97 3.48
C TRP A 92 -2.00 -0.60 2.10
N ILE A 93 -2.56 0.59 1.96
CA ILE A 93 -3.12 1.08 0.69
C ILE A 93 -2.07 1.07 -0.42
N PHE A 94 -2.52 0.89 -1.66
CA PHE A 94 -1.68 1.06 -2.84
C PHE A 94 -1.20 2.50 -2.92
N TYR A 95 0.07 2.68 -3.22
CA TYR A 95 0.69 3.97 -3.48
C TYR A 95 1.81 3.79 -4.50
N GLU A 96 1.84 4.62 -5.56
CA GLU A 96 2.78 4.50 -6.68
C GLU A 96 2.79 3.09 -7.29
N GLY A 97 1.60 2.44 -7.39
CA GLY A 97 1.42 1.11 -7.98
C GLY A 97 1.86 -0.06 -7.11
N PHE A 98 2.15 0.13 -5.83
CA PHE A 98 2.53 -0.95 -4.91
C PHE A 98 1.86 -0.79 -3.55
N ALA A 99 1.51 -1.91 -2.94
CA ALA A 99 1.05 -1.94 -1.56
C ALA A 99 2.05 -2.70 -0.67
N ILE A 100 2.25 -2.22 0.55
CA ILE A 100 3.01 -2.97 1.56
C ILE A 100 2.12 -4.08 2.10
N VAL A 101 2.68 -5.28 2.25
CA VAL A 101 2.06 -6.41 2.93
C VAL A 101 2.97 -6.95 4.02
N LYS A 102 2.37 -7.48 5.10
CA LYS A 102 3.09 -8.09 6.21
C LYS A 102 2.72 -9.56 6.33
N LEU A 103 3.71 -10.42 6.50
CA LEU A 103 3.52 -11.84 6.73
C LEU A 103 4.60 -12.36 7.69
N ASN A 104 4.17 -13.08 8.74
CA ASN A 104 5.08 -13.65 9.76
C ASN A 104 6.06 -12.60 10.33
N GLY A 105 5.54 -11.38 10.59
CA GLY A 105 6.32 -10.28 11.16
C GLY A 105 7.27 -9.57 10.19
N LYS A 106 7.31 -9.97 8.91
CA LYS A 106 8.16 -9.39 7.86
C LYS A 106 7.32 -8.67 6.81
N PHE A 107 7.94 -7.78 6.08
CA PHE A 107 7.31 -6.90 5.09
C PHE A 107 7.77 -7.22 3.68
N ASN A 108 6.88 -7.02 2.72
CA ASN A 108 7.16 -7.05 1.29
C ASN A 108 6.19 -6.11 0.57
N PHE A 109 6.26 -6.08 -0.73
CA PHE A 109 5.36 -5.31 -1.57
C PHE A 109 4.56 -6.26 -2.48
N ILE A 110 3.33 -5.88 -2.79
CA ILE A 110 2.50 -6.55 -3.78
C ILE A 110 2.17 -5.54 -4.89
N ASN A 111 2.21 -5.99 -6.14
CA ASN A 111 1.86 -5.18 -7.29
C ASN A 111 0.38 -5.39 -7.69
N PRO A 112 -0.18 -4.60 -8.64
CA PRO A 112 -1.57 -4.74 -9.12
C PRO A 112 -1.91 -6.09 -9.78
N SER A 113 -0.92 -6.91 -10.12
CA SER A 113 -1.13 -8.28 -10.62
C SER A 113 -1.18 -9.32 -9.50
N GLY A 114 -1.12 -8.90 -8.23
CA GLY A 114 -1.13 -9.82 -7.08
C GLY A 114 0.20 -10.53 -6.84
N GLN A 115 1.29 -10.08 -7.45
CA GLN A 115 2.61 -10.68 -7.33
C GLN A 115 3.40 -10.00 -6.22
N ILE A 116 4.04 -10.80 -5.37
CA ILE A 116 5.01 -10.33 -4.38
C ILE A 116 6.28 -9.89 -5.12
N LEU A 117 6.72 -8.67 -4.83
CA LEU A 117 7.77 -7.98 -5.57
C LEU A 117 9.15 -8.63 -5.38
N SER A 118 9.48 -9.02 -4.15
CA SER A 118 10.82 -9.57 -3.84
C SER A 118 10.72 -10.97 -3.25
N GLN A 119 11.67 -11.82 -3.57
CA GLN A 119 11.82 -13.12 -2.87
C GLN A 119 12.27 -12.92 -1.42
N GLN A 120 12.92 -11.79 -1.13
CA GLN A 120 13.36 -11.41 0.22
C GLN A 120 12.26 -10.68 0.98
N TRP A 121 11.96 -11.12 2.20
CA TRP A 121 11.09 -10.43 3.14
C TRP A 121 11.93 -9.59 4.12
N PHE A 122 11.47 -8.37 4.37
CA PHE A 122 12.22 -7.33 5.08
C PHE A 122 11.78 -7.20 6.55
N ASN A 123 12.66 -6.67 7.39
CA ASN A 123 12.31 -6.32 8.76
C ASN A 123 11.42 -5.07 8.84
N GLU A 124 11.66 -4.12 7.94
CA GLU A 124 10.87 -2.89 7.77
C GLU A 124 10.82 -2.54 6.28
N ALA A 125 9.74 -1.88 5.87
CA ALA A 125 9.56 -1.35 4.52
C ALA A 125 8.80 -0.03 4.58
N MET A 126 9.20 0.94 3.76
CA MET A 126 8.51 2.20 3.54
C MET A 126 7.83 2.17 2.16
N ALA A 127 6.77 2.94 1.98
CA ALA A 127 6.06 3.02 0.70
C ALA A 127 6.99 3.44 -0.45
N PHE A 128 6.63 3.02 -1.66
CA PHE A 128 7.32 3.45 -2.85
C PHE A 128 7.29 4.97 -2.98
N GLN A 129 8.38 5.54 -3.45
CA GLN A 129 8.50 6.97 -3.74
C GLN A 129 8.19 7.21 -5.23
N PRO A 130 7.77 8.42 -5.63
CA PRO A 130 7.44 8.75 -7.03
C PRO A 130 8.56 8.48 -8.03
N LYS A 131 9.80 8.33 -7.57
CA LYS A 131 10.98 7.99 -8.40
C LYS A 131 11.18 6.49 -8.61
N GLY A 132 10.23 5.64 -8.20
CA GLY A 132 10.23 4.21 -8.46
C GLY A 132 11.16 3.39 -7.57
N PHE A 133 11.35 3.78 -6.33
CA PHE A 133 12.07 2.97 -5.33
C PHE A 133 11.38 3.05 -3.96
N ALA A 134 11.64 2.06 -3.13
CA ALA A 134 11.23 2.02 -1.72
C ALA A 134 12.45 1.78 -0.81
N ILE A 135 12.36 2.22 0.43
CA ILE A 135 13.40 1.98 1.45
C ILE A 135 13.02 0.72 2.21
N VAL A 136 13.97 -0.20 2.36
CA VAL A 136 13.77 -1.47 3.06
C VAL A 136 14.89 -1.71 4.07
N LYS A 137 14.55 -2.43 5.15
CA LYS A 137 15.52 -2.83 6.18
C LYS A 137 15.65 -4.33 6.26
N LEU A 138 16.87 -4.81 6.28
CA LEU A 138 17.20 -6.22 6.46
C LEU A 138 18.40 -6.34 7.40
N ASN A 139 18.30 -7.19 8.44
CA ASN A 139 19.37 -7.42 9.40
C ASN A 139 19.99 -6.12 9.95
N ASP A 140 19.11 -5.19 10.41
CA ASP A 140 19.45 -3.87 10.97
C ASP A 140 20.17 -2.90 10.03
N LYS A 141 20.20 -3.19 8.74
CA LYS A 141 20.75 -2.31 7.69
C LYS A 141 19.68 -1.95 6.67
N TRP A 142 19.84 -0.79 6.08
CA TRP A 142 18.94 -0.21 5.12
C TRP A 142 19.47 -0.28 3.69
N ASN A 143 18.57 -0.44 2.73
CA ASN A 143 18.85 -0.34 1.30
C ASN A 143 17.62 0.23 0.58
N LEU A 144 17.76 0.46 -0.71
CA LEU A 144 16.69 0.81 -1.63
C LEU A 144 16.35 -0.39 -2.49
N ILE A 145 15.06 -0.57 -2.79
CA ILE A 145 14.56 -1.56 -3.74
C ILE A 145 13.81 -0.84 -4.87
N ASN A 146 14.03 -1.26 -6.12
CA ASN A 146 13.33 -0.73 -7.28
C ASN A 146 12.01 -1.45 -7.56
N THR A 147 11.26 -1.01 -8.57
CA THR A 147 9.99 -1.59 -8.99
C THR A 147 10.08 -3.01 -9.56
N GLU A 148 11.29 -3.52 -9.80
CA GLU A 148 11.57 -4.90 -10.23
C GLU A 148 11.97 -5.80 -9.05
N GLY A 149 11.97 -5.27 -7.83
CA GLY A 149 12.32 -6.02 -6.63
C GLY A 149 13.82 -6.20 -6.42
N GLN A 150 14.66 -5.43 -7.12
CA GLN A 150 16.12 -5.51 -7.06
C GLN A 150 16.66 -4.43 -6.12
N PHE A 151 17.74 -4.74 -5.38
CA PHE A 151 18.43 -3.73 -4.60
C PHE A 151 19.10 -2.70 -5.52
N VAL A 152 18.86 -1.42 -5.22
CA VAL A 152 19.39 -0.30 -6.00
C VAL A 152 20.88 -0.05 -5.68
N SER A 153 21.28 -0.30 -4.43
CA SER A 153 22.68 -0.16 -4.01
C SER A 153 23.30 -1.51 -3.63
N ASN A 154 24.60 -1.67 -3.96
CA ASN A 154 25.39 -2.78 -3.43
C ASN A 154 25.81 -2.55 -1.96
N LEU A 155 25.57 -1.35 -1.41
CA LEU A 155 25.89 -0.98 -0.04
C LEU A 155 24.66 -1.11 0.85
N TRP A 156 24.90 -1.50 2.09
CA TRP A 156 23.91 -1.53 3.15
C TRP A 156 24.25 -0.48 4.19
N PHE A 157 23.30 0.40 4.47
CA PHE A 157 23.49 1.60 5.27
C PHE A 157 23.05 1.37 6.72
N ASP A 158 23.73 2.06 7.64
CA ASP A 158 23.30 2.11 9.05
C ASP A 158 21.97 2.84 9.19
N TRP A 159 21.73 3.81 8.28
CA TRP A 159 20.51 4.61 8.25
C TRP A 159 20.36 5.25 6.86
N ILE A 160 19.11 5.45 6.43
CA ILE A 160 18.70 6.20 5.25
C ILE A 160 17.57 7.14 5.65
N GLY A 161 17.69 8.43 5.35
CA GLY A 161 16.64 9.42 5.51
C GLY A 161 15.69 9.47 4.33
N ASP A 162 14.69 10.35 4.43
CA ASP A 162 13.76 10.58 3.35
C ASP A 162 14.46 11.18 2.14
N PHE A 163 14.01 10.78 0.95
CA PHE A 163 14.48 11.37 -0.28
C PHE A 163 13.87 12.77 -0.44
N ASN A 164 14.73 13.74 -0.64
CA ASN A 164 14.31 15.05 -1.10
C ASN A 164 13.88 14.93 -2.57
N GLU A 165 12.59 15.03 -2.85
CA GLU A 165 12.05 14.87 -4.21
C GLU A 165 12.61 15.90 -5.20
N LYS A 166 12.82 17.14 -4.74
CA LYS A 166 13.35 18.24 -5.55
C LYS A 166 14.83 18.02 -5.89
N GLU A 167 15.62 17.59 -4.92
CA GLU A 167 17.07 17.46 -5.02
C GLU A 167 17.49 16.09 -5.58
N GLY A 168 16.67 15.05 -5.38
CA GLY A 168 16.91 13.71 -5.91
C GLY A 168 17.93 12.88 -5.15
N PHE A 169 18.15 13.19 -3.87
CA PHE A 169 19.03 12.40 -2.99
C PHE A 169 18.50 12.33 -1.56
N ALA A 170 19.00 11.37 -0.80
CA ALA A 170 18.76 11.20 0.62
C ALA A 170 20.06 11.20 1.40
N GLN A 171 20.00 11.66 2.63
CA GLN A 171 21.08 11.52 3.59
C GLN A 171 21.21 10.06 4.01
N VAL A 172 22.42 9.55 4.12
CA VAL A 172 22.71 8.18 4.57
C VAL A 172 23.83 8.16 5.59
N LYS A 173 23.83 7.12 6.43
CA LYS A 173 24.94 6.79 7.32
C LYS A 173 25.53 5.46 6.93
N LEU A 174 26.82 5.40 6.69
CA LEU A 174 27.56 4.20 6.32
C LEU A 174 28.78 4.04 7.20
N ASN A 175 28.86 2.94 7.96
CA ASN A 175 29.96 2.67 8.89
C ASN A 175 30.23 3.86 9.84
N GLY A 176 29.16 4.45 10.37
CA GLY A 176 29.23 5.56 11.30
C GLY A 176 29.49 6.94 10.68
N LYS A 177 29.75 7.03 9.38
CA LYS A 177 29.99 8.29 8.64
C LYS A 177 28.77 8.69 7.80
N TRP A 178 28.54 9.98 7.70
CA TRP A 178 27.45 10.55 6.91
C TRP A 178 27.87 10.72 5.44
N ASN A 179 26.89 10.60 4.54
CA ASN A 179 27.01 10.84 3.11
C ASN A 179 25.62 11.10 2.54
N PHE A 180 25.52 11.22 1.23
CA PHE A 180 24.27 11.26 0.49
C PHE A 180 24.25 10.18 -0.58
N ILE A 181 23.05 9.65 -0.88
CA ILE A 181 22.81 8.67 -1.93
C ILE A 181 21.80 9.24 -2.92
N ASN A 182 22.05 9.06 -4.20
CA ASN A 182 21.08 9.40 -5.24
C ASN A 182 20.08 8.22 -5.49
N ALA A 183 19.05 8.47 -6.29
CA ALA A 183 18.05 7.47 -6.64
C ALA A 183 18.60 6.25 -7.42
N LYS A 184 19.86 6.31 -7.90
CA LYS A 184 20.57 5.19 -8.55
C LYS A 184 21.40 4.37 -7.55
N GLY A 185 21.29 4.63 -6.26
CA GLY A 185 22.02 3.91 -5.22
C GLY A 185 23.51 4.31 -5.11
N GLN A 186 23.92 5.41 -5.71
CA GLN A 186 25.31 5.85 -5.73
C GLN A 186 25.55 6.92 -4.67
N LEU A 187 26.63 6.77 -3.90
CA LEU A 187 27.09 7.80 -2.98
C LEU A 187 27.53 9.05 -3.75
N LEU A 188 27.16 10.24 -3.26
CA LEU A 188 27.54 11.51 -3.87
C LEU A 188 29.00 11.87 -3.58
N SER A 189 29.60 11.31 -2.53
CA SER A 189 30.99 11.51 -2.19
C SER A 189 31.71 10.20 -1.89
N GLN A 190 32.95 10.08 -2.31
CA GLN A 190 33.83 8.95 -1.93
C GLN A 190 34.26 9.04 -0.46
N ARG A 191 34.13 10.21 0.17
CA ARG A 191 34.46 10.43 1.58
C ARG A 191 33.18 10.47 2.40
N GLY A 192 33.18 9.75 3.54
CA GLY A 192 32.20 9.95 4.60
C GLY A 192 32.56 11.10 5.51
N PHE A 193 31.58 11.79 6.04
CA PHE A 193 31.69 12.96 6.89
C PHE A 193 31.29 12.63 8.33
N ASP A 194 31.85 13.36 9.31
CA ASP A 194 31.40 13.24 10.71
C ASP A 194 30.01 13.82 10.89
N TRP A 195 29.68 14.84 10.10
CA TRP A 195 28.39 15.52 10.04
C TRP A 195 28.03 15.81 8.60
N ALA A 196 26.77 15.71 8.22
CA ALA A 196 26.21 16.16 6.96
C ALA A 196 24.87 16.83 7.23
N TRP A 197 24.66 18.02 6.70
CA TRP A 197 23.39 18.75 6.74
C TRP A 197 22.79 18.75 5.34
N GLU A 198 21.47 18.86 5.26
CA GLU A 198 20.79 19.04 3.98
C GLU A 198 21.31 20.29 3.26
N PHE A 199 21.44 20.19 1.95
CA PHE A 199 21.76 21.34 1.12
C PHE A 199 20.54 22.26 1.05
N PHE A 200 20.72 23.52 1.42
CA PHE A 200 19.79 24.57 1.08
C PHE A 200 20.33 25.31 -0.13
N TYR A 201 19.65 25.18 -1.28
CA TYR A 201 19.86 26.14 -2.36
C TYR A 201 19.14 27.44 -2.00
N THR A 202 19.89 28.50 -1.85
CA THR A 202 19.39 29.89 -1.81
C THR A 202 18.94 30.33 -3.20
#